data_e88395903c0b048897e2dc8c2c7ea58e
#
_entry.id   e88395903c0b048897e2dc8c2c7ea58e
#
_cell.length_a   1.000
_cell.length_b   1.000
_cell.length_c   1.000
_cell.angle_alpha   90.00
_cell.angle_beta   90.00
_cell.angle_gamma   90.00
#
_symmetry.space_group_name_H-M   'P 1'
#
loop_
_entity.id
_entity.type
_entity.pdbx_description
1 polymer ?
#
loop_
_entity_poly.entity_id
_entity_poly.type
_entity_poly.pdbx_seq_one_letter_code
_entity_poly.pdbx_strand_id
1 'polypeptide(L)'
;MVQYDAHMHTQFSTDSEEPMENMIRESIRRKLRGITFTDHMDYRFPATYDWHPEAGEKPFQFDFEKYRETIAALREKYKEQIEIHTGVEIGLKSDAYEENVALSKRSDLEYCIGSIHLVENMDPYYPDFWESYGEENGLKRYFETTYAQLRNLGEIQIDTVGHLDYITRYLPSGYAFYQYEKYAEIIDEILKIVLDRNIILEINTSGYKNGGTMPNPCFEIIKHFRELGGENIIFGSDAHDISRVAADFERAAMLAEKAGFRGYLSVKDHMRQFHSF
;
A
#
# COMPACT_ATOMS: atom_id res chain seq x y z
N MET A 1 21.15 -0.08 0.64
CA MET A 1 20.21 0.50 1.66
C MET A 1 19.04 1.16 0.94
N VAL A 2 17.80 0.85 1.31
CA VAL A 2 16.59 1.47 0.72
C VAL A 2 16.52 2.94 1.12
N GLN A 3 16.39 3.83 0.15
CA GLN A 3 16.42 5.28 0.34
C GLN A 3 15.17 6.00 -0.19
N TYR A 4 14.18 5.26 -0.66
CA TYR A 4 12.89 5.77 -1.12
C TYR A 4 11.78 5.08 -0.36
N ASP A 5 10.84 5.85 0.20
CA ASP A 5 9.63 5.35 0.85
C ASP A 5 8.43 5.73 -0.02
N ALA A 6 7.81 4.72 -0.61
CA ALA A 6 6.77 4.93 -1.61
C ALA A 6 5.34 4.81 -1.04
N HIS A 7 5.20 4.66 0.29
CA HIS A 7 3.89 4.48 0.91
C HIS A 7 3.89 5.09 2.31
N MET A 8 3.21 6.23 2.47
CA MET A 8 3.02 6.87 3.77
C MET A 8 1.80 7.79 3.77
N HIS A 9 1.24 7.96 4.95
CA HIS A 9 0.00 8.69 5.22
C HIS A 9 0.24 9.92 6.08
N THR A 10 -0.67 10.87 6.00
CA THR A 10 -0.59 12.15 6.71
C THR A 10 -1.97 12.53 7.26
N GLN A 11 -2.10 13.73 7.82
CA GLN A 11 -3.39 14.29 8.25
C GLN A 11 -4.48 14.36 7.14
N PHE A 12 -4.16 13.97 5.91
CA PHE A 12 -5.16 13.83 4.83
C PHE A 12 -5.83 12.46 4.86
N SER A 13 -5.21 11.45 5.45
CA SER A 13 -5.84 10.15 5.70
C SER A 13 -6.68 10.19 6.96
N THR A 14 -7.86 9.55 6.93
CA THR A 14 -8.80 9.54 8.08
C THR A 14 -8.18 8.93 9.34
N ASP A 15 -7.22 8.03 9.20
CA ASP A 15 -6.55 7.27 10.26
C ASP A 15 -5.16 7.77 10.63
N SER A 16 -4.80 8.99 10.18
CA SER A 16 -3.56 9.65 10.56
C SER A 16 -3.79 11.12 10.95
N GLU A 17 -3.22 11.54 12.06
CA GLU A 17 -3.20 12.95 12.49
C GLU A 17 -1.85 13.61 12.23
N GLU A 18 -0.88 12.88 11.65
CA GLU A 18 0.50 13.35 11.52
C GLU A 18 0.62 14.43 10.43
N PRO A 19 1.09 15.63 10.78
CA PRO A 19 1.32 16.68 9.79
C PRO A 19 2.31 16.25 8.70
N MET A 20 1.93 16.44 7.44
CA MET A 20 2.77 16.10 6.27
C MET A 20 4.20 16.62 6.38
N GLU A 21 4.38 17.83 6.91
CA GLU A 21 5.72 18.42 7.08
C GLU A 21 6.57 17.65 8.10
N ASN A 22 5.98 17.06 9.13
CA ASN A 22 6.72 16.26 10.11
C ASN A 22 7.23 14.96 9.46
N MET A 23 6.43 14.33 8.59
CA MET A 23 6.84 13.16 7.81
C MET A 23 8.05 13.49 6.93
N ILE A 24 8.07 14.64 6.28
CA ILE A 24 9.21 15.11 5.47
C ILE A 24 10.45 15.28 6.33
N ARG A 25 10.34 15.98 7.46
CA ARG A 25 11.47 16.23 8.37
C ARG A 25 12.07 14.92 8.92
N GLU A 26 11.23 13.98 9.27
CA GLU A 26 11.67 12.67 9.73
C GLU A 26 12.35 11.88 8.59
N SER A 27 11.83 11.94 7.37
CA SER A 27 12.43 11.33 6.19
C SER A 27 13.84 11.87 5.90
N ILE A 28 14.01 13.19 6.01
CA ILE A 28 15.32 13.85 5.90
C ILE A 28 16.25 13.38 7.03
N ARG A 29 15.76 13.32 8.28
CA ARG A 29 16.54 12.83 9.43
C ARG A 29 17.01 11.38 9.22
N ARG A 30 16.19 10.55 8.60
CA ARG A 30 16.51 9.16 8.25
C ARG A 30 17.35 9.04 6.97
N LYS A 31 17.69 10.15 6.31
CA LYS A 31 18.52 10.22 5.10
C LYS A 31 17.88 9.54 3.89
N LEU A 32 16.59 9.57 3.79
CA LEU A 32 15.90 9.19 2.57
C LEU A 32 16.22 10.18 1.45
N ARG A 33 16.29 9.70 0.22
CA ARG A 33 16.43 10.52 -0.99
C ARG A 33 15.09 11.00 -1.49
N GLY A 34 14.05 10.20 -1.32
CA GLY A 34 12.72 10.55 -1.80
C GLY A 34 11.62 9.83 -1.04
N ILE A 35 10.46 10.45 -1.07
CA ILE A 35 9.23 9.95 -0.47
C ILE A 35 8.06 10.21 -1.42
N THR A 36 7.05 9.34 -1.33
CA THR A 36 5.77 9.55 -1.99
C THR A 36 4.67 9.54 -0.93
N PHE A 37 3.92 10.62 -0.83
CA PHE A 37 2.70 10.62 -0.04
C PHE A 37 1.61 9.86 -0.78
N THR A 38 0.91 8.99 -0.09
CA THR A 38 -0.09 8.08 -0.65
C THR A 38 -1.30 7.98 0.25
N ASP A 39 -1.81 9.12 0.70
CA ASP A 39 -2.96 9.18 1.57
C ASP A 39 -4.16 8.43 0.96
N HIS A 40 -5.03 7.88 1.81
CA HIS A 40 -6.14 7.03 1.42
C HIS A 40 -7.20 7.73 0.59
N MET A 41 -7.57 7.14 -0.53
CA MET A 41 -8.73 7.52 -1.31
C MET A 41 -9.61 6.29 -1.57
N ASP A 42 -10.32 5.88 -0.54
CA ASP A 42 -11.20 4.71 -0.57
C ASP A 42 -12.64 5.15 -0.81
N TYR A 43 -12.99 5.30 -2.07
CA TYR A 43 -14.35 5.70 -2.43
C TYR A 43 -15.39 4.70 -1.93
N ARG A 44 -16.53 5.24 -1.45
CA ARG A 44 -17.65 4.45 -0.94
C ARG A 44 -17.28 3.54 0.24
N PHE A 45 -16.33 3.99 1.07
CA PHE A 45 -16.05 3.31 2.33
C PHE A 45 -17.32 3.30 3.20
N PRO A 46 -17.67 2.18 3.87
CA PRO A 46 -18.89 2.07 4.66
C PRO A 46 -18.93 3.05 5.83
N ALA A 47 -20.04 3.77 6.00
CA ALA A 47 -20.22 4.69 7.12
C ALA A 47 -20.53 4.00 8.48
N THR A 48 -20.51 2.66 8.51
CA THR A 48 -20.84 1.85 9.68
C THR A 48 -19.71 1.77 10.71
N TYR A 49 -18.50 2.13 10.30
CA TYR A 49 -17.34 2.16 11.19
C TYR A 49 -17.22 3.54 11.85
N ASP A 50 -16.95 3.56 13.16
CA ASP A 50 -16.83 4.77 13.99
C ASP A 50 -15.59 5.62 13.66
N TRP A 51 -15.39 5.90 12.38
CA TRP A 51 -14.52 6.97 11.97
C TRP A 51 -15.32 8.26 12.13
N HIS A 52 -14.89 9.15 13.02
CA HIS A 52 -15.58 10.41 13.31
C HIS A 52 -15.19 11.51 12.31
N PRO A 53 -15.70 11.46 11.05
CA PRO A 53 -15.52 12.60 10.15
C PRO A 53 -16.27 13.79 10.73
N GLU A 54 -15.72 14.98 10.59
CA GLU A 54 -16.48 16.20 10.78
C GLU A 54 -17.73 16.18 9.87
N ALA A 55 -18.80 16.86 10.30
CA ALA A 55 -20.08 16.79 9.60
C ALA A 55 -19.94 17.13 8.10
N GLY A 56 -20.09 16.12 7.25
CA GLY A 56 -20.01 16.23 5.79
C GLY A 56 -18.75 15.63 5.15
N GLU A 57 -17.79 15.22 5.92
CA GLU A 57 -16.61 14.48 5.42
C GLU A 57 -16.95 13.02 5.17
N LYS A 58 -16.35 12.45 4.12
CA LYS A 58 -16.47 11.04 3.82
C LYS A 58 -15.24 10.32 4.36
N PRO A 59 -15.40 9.22 5.11
CA PRO A 59 -14.26 8.47 5.61
C PRO A 59 -13.37 8.01 4.46
N PHE A 60 -12.06 8.06 4.69
CA PHE A 60 -11.03 7.67 3.73
C PHE A 60 -11.12 8.37 2.37
N GLN A 61 -11.57 9.64 2.37
CA GLN A 61 -11.55 10.53 1.21
C GLN A 61 -11.11 11.92 1.66
N PHE A 62 -10.33 12.59 0.83
CA PHE A 62 -9.84 13.95 1.07
C PHE A 62 -10.02 14.84 -0.16
N ASP A 63 -9.84 16.15 0.02
CA ASP A 63 -9.79 17.12 -1.07
C ASP A 63 -8.44 17.00 -1.79
N PHE A 64 -8.43 16.37 -2.96
CA PHE A 64 -7.22 16.13 -3.75
C PHE A 64 -6.56 17.43 -4.20
N GLU A 65 -7.30 18.51 -4.48
CA GLU A 65 -6.70 19.79 -4.88
C GLU A 65 -5.92 20.41 -3.72
N LYS A 66 -6.50 20.44 -2.53
CA LYS A 66 -5.82 20.92 -1.31
C LYS A 66 -4.60 20.05 -0.97
N TYR A 67 -4.70 18.74 -1.13
CA TYR A 67 -3.61 17.79 -0.93
C TYR A 67 -2.44 18.10 -1.87
N ARG A 68 -2.69 18.16 -3.16
CA ARG A 68 -1.71 18.46 -4.19
C ARG A 68 -1.04 19.82 -3.99
N GLU A 69 -1.82 20.88 -3.66
CA GLU A 69 -1.29 22.21 -3.37
C GLU A 69 -0.36 22.21 -2.14
N THR A 70 -0.74 21.46 -1.10
CA THR A 70 0.09 21.29 0.10
C THR A 70 1.40 20.59 -0.24
N ILE A 71 1.37 19.51 -1.00
CA ILE A 71 2.57 18.80 -1.45
C ILE A 71 3.45 19.75 -2.30
N ALA A 72 2.87 20.49 -3.24
CA ALA A 72 3.62 21.40 -4.11
C ALA A 72 4.35 22.47 -3.32
N ALA A 73 3.71 23.06 -2.31
CA ALA A 73 4.34 24.05 -1.43
C ALA A 73 5.49 23.45 -0.60
N LEU A 74 5.30 22.25 -0.05
CA LEU A 74 6.31 21.54 0.72
C LEU A 74 7.45 21.03 -0.16
N ARG A 75 7.16 20.55 -1.37
CA ARG A 75 8.16 20.18 -2.37
C ARG A 75 9.10 21.34 -2.68
N GLU A 76 8.57 22.53 -2.95
CA GLU A 76 9.40 23.72 -3.19
C GLU A 76 10.25 24.09 -1.96
N LYS A 77 9.68 24.00 -0.76
CA LYS A 77 10.37 24.30 0.50
C LYS A 77 11.56 23.37 0.77
N TYR A 78 11.44 22.08 0.42
CA TYR A 78 12.42 21.05 0.75
C TYR A 78 13.20 20.51 -0.46
N LYS A 79 13.08 21.12 -1.64
CA LYS A 79 13.62 20.63 -2.92
C LYS A 79 15.13 20.33 -2.94
N GLU A 80 15.92 21.02 -2.11
CA GLU A 80 17.36 20.80 -2.01
C GLU A 80 17.73 19.68 -1.02
N GLN A 81 16.75 19.10 -0.33
CA GLN A 81 16.98 18.13 0.76
C GLN A 81 16.41 16.76 0.46
N ILE A 82 15.26 16.69 -0.20
CA ILE A 82 14.55 15.43 -0.45
C ILE A 82 13.62 15.56 -1.66
N GLU A 83 13.49 14.49 -2.43
CA GLU A 83 12.47 14.38 -3.48
C GLU A 83 11.10 14.05 -2.84
N ILE A 84 10.06 14.77 -3.24
CA ILE A 84 8.70 14.57 -2.72
C ILE A 84 7.76 14.35 -3.90
N HIS A 85 7.01 13.25 -3.90
CA HIS A 85 6.09 12.89 -4.98
C HIS A 85 4.64 12.86 -4.49
N THR A 86 3.72 13.14 -5.42
CA THR A 86 2.27 13.12 -5.20
C THR A 86 1.74 11.77 -5.63
N GLY A 87 1.32 10.96 -4.67
CA GLY A 87 0.66 9.69 -4.91
C GLY A 87 -0.68 9.61 -4.21
N VAL A 88 -1.35 8.50 -4.39
CA VAL A 88 -2.54 8.10 -3.64
C VAL A 88 -2.54 6.60 -3.44
N GLU A 89 -3.12 6.14 -2.35
CA GLU A 89 -3.54 4.77 -2.18
C GLU A 89 -5.05 4.67 -2.39
N ILE A 90 -5.47 3.95 -3.42
CA ILE A 90 -6.89 3.75 -3.73
C ILE A 90 -7.36 2.38 -3.25
N GLY A 91 -8.51 2.34 -2.59
CA GLY A 91 -9.22 1.10 -2.31
C GLY A 91 -9.87 0.55 -3.59
N LEU A 92 -9.39 -0.61 -4.05
CA LEU A 92 -9.96 -1.28 -5.21
C LEU A 92 -11.29 -1.93 -4.84
N LYS A 93 -12.37 -1.40 -5.43
CA LYS A 93 -13.73 -1.83 -5.15
C LYS A 93 -14.59 -1.66 -6.39
N SER A 94 -15.39 -2.67 -6.73
CA SER A 94 -16.12 -2.70 -7.99
C SER A 94 -17.16 -1.58 -8.13
N ASP A 95 -17.79 -1.18 -7.04
CA ASP A 95 -18.78 -0.08 -7.04
C ASP A 95 -18.14 1.31 -7.00
N ALA A 96 -16.82 1.42 -6.78
CA ALA A 96 -16.01 2.63 -6.87
C ALA A 96 -15.20 2.73 -8.19
N TYR A 97 -15.54 1.90 -9.17
CA TYR A 97 -14.77 1.77 -10.42
C TYR A 97 -14.59 3.11 -11.15
N GLU A 98 -15.67 3.85 -11.37
CA GLU A 98 -15.64 5.11 -12.13
C GLU A 98 -14.83 6.19 -11.42
N GLU A 99 -14.96 6.29 -10.10
CA GLU A 99 -14.18 7.21 -9.29
C GLU A 99 -12.68 6.85 -9.32
N ASN A 100 -12.35 5.56 -9.21
CA ASN A 100 -10.96 5.08 -9.29
C ASN A 100 -10.36 5.30 -10.69
N VAL A 101 -11.13 5.11 -11.77
CA VAL A 101 -10.69 5.45 -13.13
C VAL A 101 -10.40 6.94 -13.24
N ALA A 102 -11.32 7.80 -12.77
CA ALA A 102 -11.15 9.24 -12.87
C ALA A 102 -9.94 9.75 -12.10
N LEU A 103 -9.71 9.22 -10.88
CA LEU A 103 -8.57 9.61 -10.05
C LEU A 103 -7.24 9.09 -10.63
N SER A 104 -7.17 7.80 -10.96
CA SER A 104 -5.91 7.18 -11.42
C SER A 104 -5.41 7.69 -12.77
N LYS A 105 -6.27 8.35 -13.56
CA LYS A 105 -5.92 8.98 -14.85
C LYS A 105 -5.60 10.47 -14.77
N ARG A 106 -5.53 11.03 -13.57
CA ARG A 106 -5.17 12.44 -13.43
C ARG A 106 -3.72 12.68 -13.85
N SER A 107 -3.51 13.69 -14.67
CA SER A 107 -2.17 14.07 -15.16
C SER A 107 -1.26 14.71 -14.08
N ASP A 108 -1.82 15.07 -12.94
CA ASP A 108 -1.12 15.66 -11.80
C ASP A 108 -0.96 14.66 -10.63
N LEU A 109 -1.27 13.38 -10.86
CA LEU A 109 -0.95 12.25 -9.99
C LEU A 109 0.32 11.58 -10.53
N GLU A 110 1.34 11.42 -9.68
CA GLU A 110 2.65 10.86 -10.06
C GLU A 110 2.79 9.38 -9.74
N TYR A 111 1.92 8.86 -8.84
CA TYR A 111 1.98 7.46 -8.38
C TYR A 111 0.63 7.00 -7.79
N CYS A 112 0.26 5.77 -8.09
CA CYS A 112 -0.98 5.19 -7.62
C CYS A 112 -0.77 3.76 -7.08
N ILE A 113 -1.10 3.55 -5.81
CA ILE A 113 -1.18 2.22 -5.20
C ILE A 113 -2.63 1.73 -5.29
N GLY A 114 -2.83 0.49 -5.71
CA GLY A 114 -4.12 -0.18 -5.64
C GLY A 114 -4.12 -1.22 -4.53
N SER A 115 -4.97 -1.05 -3.53
CA SER A 115 -5.04 -1.88 -2.33
C SER A 115 -6.41 -2.49 -2.11
N ILE A 116 -6.47 -3.59 -1.38
CA ILE A 116 -7.72 -4.23 -0.95
C ILE A 116 -7.88 -4.01 0.54
N HIS A 117 -8.72 -3.04 0.91
CA HIS A 117 -9.04 -2.76 2.33
C HIS A 117 -10.34 -3.42 2.77
N LEU A 118 -11.27 -3.64 1.85
CA LEU A 118 -12.60 -4.16 2.14
C LEU A 118 -12.88 -5.49 1.43
N VAL A 119 -13.48 -6.40 2.14
CA VAL A 119 -14.08 -7.63 1.60
C VAL A 119 -15.59 -7.57 1.82
N GLU A 120 -16.36 -7.53 0.72
CA GLU A 120 -17.84 -7.43 0.78
C GLU A 120 -18.34 -6.27 1.68
N ASN A 121 -17.69 -5.10 1.59
CA ASN A 121 -17.93 -3.91 2.42
C ASN A 121 -17.59 -4.07 3.92
N MET A 122 -16.86 -5.09 4.30
CA MET A 122 -16.36 -5.24 5.67
C MET A 122 -14.83 -5.09 5.69
N ASP A 123 -14.34 -4.36 6.68
CA ASP A 123 -12.91 -4.17 6.89
C ASP A 123 -12.37 -5.24 7.83
N PRO A 124 -11.37 -6.04 7.40
CA PRO A 124 -10.73 -7.05 8.25
C PRO A 124 -10.06 -6.51 9.52
N TYR A 125 -9.85 -5.21 9.61
CA TYR A 125 -9.38 -4.55 10.85
C TYR A 125 -10.35 -4.76 12.02
N TYR A 126 -11.67 -4.85 11.76
CA TYR A 126 -12.69 -4.95 12.77
C TYR A 126 -13.07 -6.39 13.12
N PRO A 127 -13.40 -6.67 14.38
CA PRO A 127 -13.78 -8.02 14.84
C PRO A 127 -14.99 -8.62 14.11
N ASP A 128 -15.95 -7.79 13.71
CA ASP A 128 -17.20 -8.21 13.05
C ASP A 128 -16.94 -8.96 11.72
N PHE A 129 -15.87 -8.61 11.02
CA PHE A 129 -15.43 -9.37 9.85
C PHE A 129 -15.10 -10.82 10.22
N TRP A 130 -14.31 -11.01 11.26
CA TRP A 130 -13.86 -12.33 11.71
C TRP A 130 -14.98 -13.14 12.37
N GLU A 131 -15.89 -12.46 13.06
CA GLU A 131 -17.09 -13.09 13.62
C GLU A 131 -18.03 -13.61 12.51
N SER A 132 -18.11 -12.89 11.39
CA SER A 132 -18.96 -13.25 10.25
C SER A 132 -18.41 -14.39 9.42
N TYR A 133 -17.10 -14.47 9.20
CA TYR A 133 -16.50 -15.42 8.27
C TYR A 133 -15.62 -16.48 8.93
N GLY A 134 -15.09 -16.23 10.12
CA GLY A 134 -13.99 -17.00 10.70
C GLY A 134 -12.67 -16.79 9.92
N GLU A 135 -11.55 -17.20 10.50
CA GLU A 135 -10.23 -16.88 9.97
C GLU A 135 -9.94 -17.53 8.60
N GLU A 136 -10.26 -18.82 8.45
CA GLU A 136 -9.96 -19.55 7.21
C GLU A 136 -10.79 -19.03 6.02
N ASN A 137 -12.10 -18.82 6.21
CA ASN A 137 -12.95 -18.26 5.16
C ASN A 137 -12.67 -16.78 4.92
N GLY A 138 -12.34 -16.01 5.97
CA GLY A 138 -11.94 -14.62 5.85
C GLY A 138 -10.71 -14.45 4.95
N LEU A 139 -9.65 -15.22 5.21
CA LEU A 139 -8.45 -15.26 4.37
C LEU A 139 -8.77 -15.66 2.92
N LYS A 140 -9.56 -16.71 2.73
CA LYS A 140 -9.98 -17.16 1.40
C LYS A 140 -10.71 -16.06 0.65
N ARG A 141 -11.73 -15.44 1.25
CA ARG A 141 -12.51 -14.36 0.64
C ARG A 141 -11.66 -13.14 0.30
N TYR A 142 -10.69 -12.82 1.14
CA TYR A 142 -9.76 -11.72 0.87
C TYR A 142 -8.95 -11.97 -0.40
N PHE A 143 -8.34 -13.15 -0.55
CA PHE A 143 -7.57 -13.46 -1.76
C PHE A 143 -8.47 -13.59 -3.00
N GLU A 144 -9.69 -14.13 -2.86
CA GLU A 144 -10.70 -14.17 -3.94
C GLU A 144 -11.09 -12.73 -4.36
N THR A 145 -11.27 -11.83 -3.40
CA THR A 145 -11.54 -10.41 -3.67
C THR A 145 -10.36 -9.74 -4.36
N THR A 146 -9.14 -9.96 -3.87
CA THR A 146 -7.91 -9.44 -4.47
C THR A 146 -7.77 -9.89 -5.93
N TYR A 147 -7.95 -11.18 -6.18
CA TYR A 147 -7.95 -11.74 -7.53
C TYR A 147 -8.99 -11.07 -8.44
N ALA A 148 -10.23 -10.98 -7.94
CA ALA A 148 -11.32 -10.40 -8.72
C ALA A 148 -11.11 -8.93 -9.06
N GLN A 149 -10.64 -8.11 -8.11
CA GLN A 149 -10.38 -6.69 -8.33
C GLN A 149 -9.22 -6.48 -9.30
N LEU A 150 -8.09 -7.17 -9.13
CA LEU A 150 -6.94 -7.07 -10.04
C LEU A 150 -7.25 -7.56 -11.44
N ARG A 151 -8.03 -8.63 -11.57
CA ARG A 151 -8.49 -9.12 -12.88
C ARG A 151 -9.37 -8.10 -13.59
N ASN A 152 -10.21 -7.39 -12.86
CA ASN A 152 -11.21 -6.45 -13.37
C ASN A 152 -10.76 -4.98 -13.26
N LEU A 153 -9.47 -4.69 -13.18
CA LEU A 153 -8.96 -3.30 -13.16
C LEU A 153 -9.46 -2.44 -14.33
N GLY A 154 -9.74 -3.08 -15.49
CA GLY A 154 -10.23 -2.35 -16.66
C GLY A 154 -9.33 -1.18 -17.03
N GLU A 155 -9.86 0.05 -16.89
CA GLU A 155 -9.18 1.30 -17.20
C GLU A 155 -8.50 1.97 -15.97
N ILE A 156 -8.65 1.39 -14.77
CA ILE A 156 -7.95 1.90 -13.57
C ILE A 156 -6.44 1.71 -13.79
N GLN A 157 -5.68 2.77 -13.57
CA GLN A 157 -4.22 2.78 -13.70
C GLN A 157 -3.58 2.76 -12.32
N ILE A 158 -2.96 1.64 -11.97
CA ILE A 158 -2.15 1.52 -10.77
C ILE A 158 -0.71 1.22 -11.14
N ASP A 159 0.23 1.82 -10.43
CA ASP A 159 1.66 1.52 -10.57
C ASP A 159 2.03 0.29 -9.74
N THR A 160 1.41 0.16 -8.58
CA THR A 160 1.78 -0.81 -7.54
C THR A 160 0.53 -1.48 -6.96
N VAL A 161 0.63 -2.77 -6.65
CA VAL A 161 -0.31 -3.44 -5.75
C VAL A 161 0.21 -3.33 -4.33
N GLY A 162 -0.58 -2.72 -3.44
CA GLY A 162 -0.24 -2.52 -2.03
C GLY A 162 -0.34 -3.81 -1.23
N HIS A 163 0.48 -3.96 -0.20
CA HIS A 163 0.45 -4.97 0.88
C HIS A 163 -0.44 -6.20 0.62
N LEU A 164 -0.13 -6.97 -0.41
CA LEU A 164 -0.99 -7.98 -1.04
C LEU A 164 -1.66 -8.97 -0.07
N ASP A 165 -1.05 -9.28 1.06
CA ASP A 165 -1.59 -10.15 2.12
C ASP A 165 -1.95 -9.38 3.41
N TYR A 166 -2.37 -8.11 3.26
CA TYR A 166 -2.76 -7.17 4.31
C TYR A 166 -3.61 -7.78 5.43
N ILE A 167 -4.57 -8.60 5.07
CA ILE A 167 -5.49 -9.26 6.01
C ILE A 167 -4.76 -10.05 7.11
N THR A 168 -3.54 -10.52 6.85
CA THR A 168 -2.77 -11.32 7.82
C THR A 168 -2.36 -10.54 9.07
N ARG A 169 -2.41 -9.20 9.00
CA ARG A 169 -2.14 -8.30 10.15
C ARG A 169 -3.17 -8.42 11.27
N TYR A 170 -4.40 -8.81 10.92
CA TYR A 170 -5.57 -8.70 11.79
C TYR A 170 -6.16 -10.05 12.20
N LEU A 171 -5.45 -11.14 11.93
CA LEU A 171 -5.88 -12.49 12.34
C LEU A 171 -6.06 -12.57 13.87
N PRO A 172 -7.25 -12.92 14.37
CA PRO A 172 -7.50 -13.05 15.79
C PRO A 172 -6.56 -14.03 16.51
N SER A 173 -6.19 -15.14 15.85
CA SER A 173 -5.23 -16.12 16.36
C SER A 173 -3.77 -15.72 16.10
N GLY A 174 -3.53 -14.55 15.53
CA GLY A 174 -2.22 -14.05 15.15
C GLY A 174 -1.66 -14.68 13.87
N TYR A 175 -0.55 -14.13 13.41
CA TYR A 175 0.08 -14.50 12.12
C TYR A 175 0.39 -16.01 11.99
N ALA A 176 0.66 -16.71 13.08
CA ALA A 176 0.94 -18.15 13.06
C ALA A 176 -0.22 -19.03 12.53
N PHE A 177 -1.43 -18.48 12.47
CA PHE A 177 -2.58 -19.16 11.86
C PHE A 177 -2.48 -19.18 10.33
N TYR A 178 -1.86 -18.16 9.73
CA TYR A 178 -1.70 -18.08 8.28
C TYR A 178 -0.72 -19.13 7.76
N GLN A 179 -1.16 -19.91 6.79
CA GLN A 179 -0.37 -20.92 6.08
C GLN A 179 -0.45 -20.61 4.58
N TYR A 180 0.63 -20.08 4.02
CA TYR A 180 0.71 -19.70 2.60
C TYR A 180 0.24 -20.82 1.66
N GLU A 181 0.64 -22.07 1.95
CA GLU A 181 0.34 -23.23 1.10
C GLU A 181 -1.15 -23.46 0.87
N LYS A 182 -1.99 -23.07 1.82
CA LYS A 182 -3.46 -23.19 1.68
C LYS A 182 -4.04 -22.26 0.63
N TYR A 183 -3.36 -21.17 0.34
CA TYR A 183 -3.79 -20.09 -0.57
C TYR A 183 -2.89 -19.95 -1.78
N ALA A 184 -1.88 -20.84 -1.93
CA ALA A 184 -0.84 -20.71 -2.94
C ALA A 184 -1.41 -20.66 -4.37
N GLU A 185 -2.44 -21.45 -4.69
CA GLU A 185 -3.05 -21.48 -6.04
C GLU A 185 -3.65 -20.13 -6.41
N ILE A 186 -4.42 -19.51 -5.52
CA ILE A 186 -5.04 -18.22 -5.82
C ILE A 186 -4.02 -17.08 -5.79
N ILE A 187 -3.02 -17.15 -4.91
CA ILE A 187 -1.91 -16.19 -4.88
C ILE A 187 -1.09 -16.28 -6.17
N ASP A 188 -0.86 -17.48 -6.70
CA ASP A 188 -0.19 -17.68 -7.99
C ASP A 188 -0.95 -16.98 -9.14
N GLU A 189 -2.27 -17.12 -9.20
CA GLU A 189 -3.09 -16.42 -10.18
C GLU A 189 -3.06 -14.89 -10.01
N ILE A 190 -3.04 -14.40 -8.78
CA ILE A 190 -2.87 -12.96 -8.48
C ILE A 190 -1.51 -12.48 -8.99
N LEU A 191 -0.42 -13.18 -8.68
CA LEU A 191 0.93 -12.82 -9.09
C LEU A 191 1.10 -12.83 -10.61
N LYS A 192 0.44 -13.76 -11.31
CA LYS A 192 0.40 -13.78 -12.79
C LYS A 192 -0.24 -12.50 -13.34
N ILE A 193 -1.37 -12.05 -12.75
CA ILE A 193 -2.00 -10.79 -13.16
C ILE A 193 -1.05 -9.61 -12.93
N VAL A 194 -0.37 -9.56 -11.76
CA VAL A 194 0.61 -8.51 -11.45
C VAL A 194 1.72 -8.47 -12.49
N LEU A 195 2.24 -9.64 -12.89
CA LEU A 195 3.26 -9.77 -13.94
C LEU A 195 2.75 -9.35 -15.32
N ASP A 196 1.63 -9.92 -15.76
CA ASP A 196 1.05 -9.68 -17.09
C ASP A 196 0.69 -8.21 -17.31
N ARG A 197 0.24 -7.53 -16.26
CA ARG A 197 -0.07 -6.10 -16.28
C ARG A 197 1.14 -5.22 -15.98
N ASN A 198 2.31 -5.82 -15.75
CA ASN A 198 3.53 -5.10 -15.38
C ASN A 198 3.33 -4.16 -14.16
N ILE A 199 2.55 -4.61 -13.17
CA ILE A 199 2.35 -3.89 -11.90
C ILE A 199 3.53 -4.17 -10.97
N ILE A 200 3.91 -3.22 -10.14
CA ILE A 200 4.98 -3.37 -9.14
C ILE A 200 4.40 -4.09 -7.91
N LEU A 201 5.14 -5.05 -7.36
CA LEU A 201 4.79 -5.65 -6.07
C LEU A 201 5.38 -4.82 -4.94
N GLU A 202 4.54 -4.31 -4.06
CA GLU A 202 5.00 -3.63 -2.84
C GLU A 202 5.58 -4.64 -1.85
N ILE A 203 6.64 -4.23 -1.15
CA ILE A 203 7.12 -4.82 0.09
C ILE A 203 6.85 -3.80 1.21
N ASN A 204 5.75 -3.99 1.90
CA ASN A 204 5.23 -3.07 2.89
C ASN A 204 5.68 -3.49 4.30
N THR A 205 6.39 -2.59 4.98
CA THR A 205 7.00 -2.92 6.27
C THR A 205 6.09 -2.71 7.47
N SER A 206 4.87 -2.21 7.27
CA SER A 206 3.86 -2.15 8.34
C SER A 206 3.47 -3.56 8.85
N GLY A 207 3.69 -4.61 8.05
CA GLY A 207 3.54 -6.00 8.50
C GLY A 207 4.41 -6.38 9.71
N TYR A 208 5.47 -5.63 9.99
CA TYR A 208 6.28 -5.80 11.21
C TYR A 208 5.73 -5.07 12.44
N LYS A 209 4.68 -4.26 12.27
CA LYS A 209 4.03 -3.53 13.37
C LYS A 209 3.41 -4.51 14.38
N ASN A 210 3.31 -4.10 15.64
CA ASN A 210 2.62 -4.85 16.70
C ASN A 210 3.13 -6.30 16.90
N GLY A 211 4.41 -6.54 16.68
CA GLY A 211 5.01 -7.88 16.85
C GLY A 211 4.91 -8.77 15.62
N GLY A 212 4.47 -8.24 14.49
CA GLY A 212 4.52 -8.92 13.20
C GLY A 212 5.93 -9.38 12.86
N THR A 213 6.04 -10.53 12.20
CA THR A 213 7.33 -11.16 11.90
C THR A 213 7.75 -11.01 10.45
N MET A 214 6.82 -10.68 9.56
CA MET A 214 7.01 -10.57 8.11
C MET A 214 6.50 -9.23 7.58
N PRO A 215 7.02 -8.76 6.43
CA PRO A 215 6.38 -7.67 5.70
C PRO A 215 5.08 -8.15 5.04
N ASN A 216 4.34 -7.27 4.41
CA ASN A 216 3.27 -7.61 3.49
C ASN A 216 3.70 -7.27 2.03
N PRO A 217 3.76 -8.28 1.17
CA PRO A 217 3.45 -9.67 1.45
C PRO A 217 4.58 -10.40 2.18
N CYS A 218 4.23 -11.60 2.70
CA CYS A 218 5.18 -12.49 3.37
C CYS A 218 6.30 -12.97 2.44
N PHE A 219 7.37 -13.53 3.04
CA PHE A 219 8.54 -13.97 2.29
C PHE A 219 8.23 -15.00 1.20
N GLU A 220 7.31 -15.92 1.45
CA GLU A 220 6.90 -16.95 0.52
C GLU A 220 6.31 -16.33 -0.76
N ILE A 221 5.48 -15.31 -0.64
CA ILE A 221 4.90 -14.58 -1.79
C ILE A 221 5.99 -13.80 -2.54
N ILE A 222 6.86 -13.07 -1.81
CA ILE A 222 7.96 -12.32 -2.41
C ILE A 222 8.87 -13.25 -3.22
N LYS A 223 9.23 -14.39 -2.64
CA LYS A 223 10.08 -15.40 -3.27
C LYS A 223 9.40 -16.01 -4.50
N HIS A 224 8.13 -16.37 -4.38
CA HIS A 224 7.37 -16.94 -5.49
C HIS A 224 7.20 -15.95 -6.65
N PHE A 225 6.94 -14.68 -6.35
CA PHE A 225 6.92 -13.63 -7.38
C PHE A 225 8.23 -13.57 -8.15
N ARG A 226 9.37 -13.67 -7.46
CA ARG A 226 10.70 -13.72 -8.11
C ARG A 226 10.88 -14.98 -8.95
N GLU A 227 10.44 -16.13 -8.48
CA GLU A 227 10.50 -17.43 -9.20
C GLU A 227 9.64 -17.42 -10.48
N LEU A 228 8.51 -16.71 -10.48
CA LEU A 228 7.69 -16.48 -11.68
C LEU A 228 8.29 -15.47 -12.69
N GLY A 229 9.45 -14.90 -12.37
CA GLY A 229 10.14 -13.94 -13.23
C GLY A 229 9.90 -12.47 -12.85
N GLY A 230 9.24 -12.21 -11.73
CA GLY A 230 9.04 -10.85 -11.23
C GLY A 230 10.35 -10.16 -10.87
N GLU A 231 10.52 -8.91 -11.31
CA GLU A 231 11.70 -8.10 -11.05
C GLU A 231 11.37 -6.76 -10.38
N ASN A 232 10.12 -6.34 -10.50
CA ASN A 232 9.66 -5.03 -10.08
C ASN A 232 9.10 -5.07 -8.67
N ILE A 233 9.91 -4.63 -7.70
CA ILE A 233 9.49 -4.44 -6.30
C ILE A 233 9.72 -2.99 -5.87
N ILE A 234 8.93 -2.52 -4.92
CA ILE A 234 9.05 -1.20 -4.29
C ILE A 234 8.87 -1.34 -2.78
N PHE A 235 9.42 -0.42 -1.99
CA PHE A 235 9.28 -0.44 -0.55
C PHE A 235 8.34 0.65 -0.08
N GLY A 236 7.40 0.30 0.79
CA GLY A 236 6.52 1.20 1.51
C GLY A 236 6.58 0.96 3.01
N SER A 237 6.65 2.03 3.79
CA SER A 237 6.56 1.90 5.25
C SER A 237 5.12 1.85 5.74
N ASP A 238 4.19 2.40 4.96
CA ASP A 238 2.79 2.56 5.34
C ASP A 238 2.70 3.30 6.70
N ALA A 239 3.55 4.34 6.82
CA ALA A 239 3.71 5.11 8.03
C ALA A 239 2.55 6.08 8.19
N HIS A 240 1.85 6.00 9.32
CA HIS A 240 0.79 6.93 9.73
C HIS A 240 1.25 7.90 10.82
N ASP A 241 2.50 7.79 11.22
CA ASP A 241 3.19 8.66 12.17
C ASP A 241 4.71 8.64 11.93
N ILE A 242 5.42 9.64 12.45
CA ILE A 242 6.86 9.80 12.24
C ILE A 242 7.71 8.62 12.73
N SER A 243 7.24 7.86 13.72
CA SER A 243 8.00 6.74 14.28
C SER A 243 8.17 5.60 13.26
N ARG A 244 7.25 5.49 12.31
CA ARG A 244 7.19 4.41 11.32
C ARG A 244 7.81 4.74 9.97
N VAL A 245 8.17 5.99 9.69
CA VAL A 245 8.81 6.39 8.41
C VAL A 245 10.00 5.49 8.11
N ALA A 246 9.99 4.79 6.97
CA ALA A 246 11.02 3.83 6.54
C ALA A 246 11.44 2.82 7.63
N ALA A 247 10.55 2.51 8.58
CA ALA A 247 10.82 1.52 9.62
C ALA A 247 11.00 0.13 9.01
N ASP A 248 11.95 -0.65 9.54
CA ASP A 248 12.22 -2.03 9.14
C ASP A 248 12.66 -2.22 7.66
N PHE A 249 12.98 -1.15 6.90
CA PHE A 249 13.41 -1.24 5.50
C PHE A 249 14.66 -2.09 5.32
N GLU A 250 15.62 -2.00 6.24
CA GLU A 250 16.83 -2.84 6.18
C GLU A 250 16.49 -4.33 6.31
N ARG A 251 15.60 -4.67 7.22
CA ARG A 251 15.11 -6.04 7.42
C ARG A 251 14.35 -6.56 6.19
N ALA A 252 13.49 -5.74 5.60
CA ALA A 252 12.73 -6.09 4.41
C ALA A 252 13.64 -6.23 3.17
N ALA A 253 14.64 -5.36 3.02
CA ALA A 253 15.65 -5.47 1.97
C ALA A 253 16.42 -6.77 2.03
N MET A 254 16.84 -7.19 3.22
CA MET A 254 17.52 -8.50 3.41
C MET A 254 16.63 -9.68 2.97
N LEU A 255 15.31 -9.61 3.18
CA LEU A 255 14.38 -10.62 2.69
C LEU A 255 14.26 -10.59 1.15
N ALA A 256 14.19 -9.41 0.55
CA ALA A 256 14.15 -9.25 -0.90
C ALA A 256 15.45 -9.78 -1.55
N GLU A 257 16.62 -9.46 -1.00
CA GLU A 257 17.90 -10.03 -1.45
C GLU A 257 17.92 -11.55 -1.34
N LYS A 258 17.44 -12.10 -0.22
CA LYS A 258 17.30 -13.55 0.00
C LYS A 258 16.37 -14.21 -1.01
N ALA A 259 15.31 -13.50 -1.44
CA ALA A 259 14.42 -13.96 -2.51
C ALA A 259 15.03 -13.86 -3.91
N GLY A 260 16.21 -13.22 -4.07
CA GLY A 260 16.95 -13.11 -5.33
C GLY A 260 16.75 -11.79 -6.08
N PHE A 261 16.19 -10.76 -5.43
CA PHE A 261 16.15 -9.42 -5.99
C PHE A 261 17.52 -8.74 -5.87
N ARG A 262 17.86 -7.88 -6.83
CA ARG A 262 19.14 -7.13 -6.85
C ARG A 262 18.99 -5.66 -6.49
N GLY A 263 17.75 -5.22 -6.29
CA GLY A 263 17.41 -3.85 -6.01
C GLY A 263 15.90 -3.66 -6.03
N TYR A 264 15.48 -2.43 -6.05
CA TYR A 264 14.09 -2.01 -5.95
C TYR A 264 13.83 -0.81 -6.87
N LEU A 265 12.58 -0.43 -7.02
CA LEU A 265 12.15 0.71 -7.81
C LEU A 265 11.78 1.91 -6.93
N SER A 266 11.97 3.11 -7.44
CA SER A 266 11.18 4.29 -7.13
C SER A 266 10.33 4.67 -8.34
N VAL A 267 9.22 5.40 -8.13
CA VAL A 267 8.34 5.87 -9.20
C VAL A 267 8.17 7.38 -9.10
N LYS A 268 8.26 8.05 -10.24
CA LYS A 268 7.99 9.47 -10.41
C LYS A 268 7.32 9.69 -11.75
N ASP A 269 6.22 10.43 -11.79
CA ASP A 269 5.44 10.65 -13.02
C ASP A 269 5.12 9.33 -13.75
N HIS A 270 4.76 8.28 -13.00
CA HIS A 270 4.58 6.90 -13.47
C HIS A 270 5.84 6.26 -14.12
N MET A 271 6.99 6.95 -14.03
CA MET A 271 8.28 6.46 -14.56
C MET A 271 9.07 5.74 -13.47
N ARG A 272 9.55 4.55 -13.78
CA ARG A 272 10.29 3.68 -12.86
C ARG A 272 11.77 3.96 -12.92
N GLN A 273 12.41 4.06 -11.77
CA GLN A 273 13.86 4.14 -11.63
C GLN A 273 14.37 2.99 -10.76
N PHE A 274 15.32 2.23 -11.27
CA PHE A 274 15.93 1.12 -10.53
C PHE A 274 17.06 1.61 -9.60
N HIS A 275 17.08 1.07 -8.39
CA HIS A 275 18.12 1.26 -7.38
C HIS A 275 18.65 -0.10 -6.92
N SER A 276 19.96 -0.29 -6.94
CA SER A 276 20.60 -1.48 -6.34
C SER A 276 20.57 -1.40 -4.80
N PHE A 277 20.55 -2.54 -4.15
CA PHE A 277 20.67 -2.62 -2.70
C PHE A 277 22.01 -2.13 -2.15
#